data_8f85182b4813e980402b6036ec804909
#
_entry.id   8f85182b4813e980402b6036ec804909
#
_cell.length_a   1.000
_cell.length_b   1.000
_cell.length_c   1.000
_cell.angle_alpha   90.00
_cell.angle_beta   90.00
_cell.angle_gamma   90.00
#
_symmetry.space_group_name_H-M   'P 1'
#
loop_
_entity.id
_entity.type
_entity.pdbx_description
1 polymer ?
#
loop_
_entity_poly.entity_id
_entity_poly.type
_entity_poly.pdbx_seq_one_letter_code
_entity_poly.pdbx_strand_id
1 'polypeptide(L)'
;VAADKIDTIVSLSKRRGFVFPCSEIYGGQRAAWDYGPLGVELKENIKRQWWRSMVTSRDDVVGVDSSVILAREVWEASGHVATFTDPLTECTSCHKRFRADHLEEAYEAKHGRPPANGLADINCPHCGNKGSFTEPKEFSGLLKTTLGVTQDVSGTAYLRPETAQGIFINFATVQQTSRKKPPFGIAQTGKSFR
;
A
#
# COMPACT_ATOMS: atom_id res chain seq x y z
N VAL A 1 18.24 -3.21 -19.73
CA VAL A 1 17.61 -2.25 -20.67
C VAL A 1 16.34 -1.64 -20.10
N ALA A 2 15.49 -2.38 -19.37
CA ALA A 2 14.27 -1.83 -18.76
C ALA A 2 14.57 -1.05 -17.47
N ALA A 3 15.50 -1.50 -16.64
CA ALA A 3 15.92 -0.82 -15.40
C ALA A 3 16.49 0.58 -15.69
N ASP A 4 17.37 0.70 -16.69
CA ASP A 4 17.96 1.99 -17.08
C ASP A 4 16.92 3.05 -17.49
N LYS A 5 15.83 2.61 -18.14
CA LYS A 5 14.73 3.51 -18.51
C LYS A 5 13.95 4.01 -17.31
N ILE A 6 13.67 3.14 -16.34
CA ILE A 6 12.93 3.51 -15.11
C ILE A 6 13.76 4.50 -14.30
N ASP A 7 15.05 4.26 -14.10
CA ASP A 7 15.93 5.15 -13.35
C ASP A 7 16.04 6.54 -14.03
N THR A 8 16.11 6.54 -15.36
CA THR A 8 16.10 7.79 -16.14
C THR A 8 14.79 8.57 -15.95
N ILE A 9 13.63 7.87 -16.00
CA ILE A 9 12.31 8.51 -15.80
C ILE A 9 12.19 9.05 -14.36
N VAL A 10 12.61 8.27 -13.36
CA VAL A 10 12.61 8.70 -11.94
C VAL A 10 13.47 9.94 -11.74
N SER A 11 14.69 9.93 -12.26
CA SER A 11 15.62 11.07 -12.19
C SER A 11 15.05 12.31 -12.89
N LEU A 12 14.48 12.15 -14.08
CA LEU A 12 13.85 13.23 -14.82
C LEU A 12 12.64 13.80 -14.06
N SER A 13 11.79 12.94 -13.52
CA SER A 13 10.59 13.32 -12.77
C SER A 13 10.91 14.16 -11.54
N LYS A 14 11.97 13.80 -10.81
CA LYS A 14 12.46 14.58 -9.67
C LYS A 14 12.97 15.95 -10.12
N ARG A 15 13.86 15.99 -11.10
CA ARG A 15 14.47 17.25 -11.59
C ARG A 15 13.45 18.22 -12.21
N ARG A 16 12.39 17.71 -12.80
CA ARG A 16 11.32 18.52 -13.43
C ARG A 16 10.18 18.87 -12.48
N GLY A 17 10.25 18.45 -11.22
CA GLY A 17 9.22 18.74 -10.23
C GLY A 17 7.89 18.01 -10.46
N PHE A 18 7.93 16.80 -11.03
CA PHE A 18 6.76 15.95 -11.05
C PHE A 18 6.51 15.32 -9.69
N VAL A 19 7.56 14.80 -9.07
CA VAL A 19 7.52 14.17 -7.73
C VAL A 19 8.82 14.50 -6.99
N PHE A 20 8.72 14.56 -5.67
CA PHE A 20 9.88 14.68 -4.77
C PHE A 20 9.57 14.02 -3.43
N PRO A 21 10.59 13.63 -2.64
CA PRO A 21 10.37 13.01 -1.33
C PRO A 21 9.56 13.92 -0.42
N CYS A 22 8.56 13.36 0.26
CA CYS A 22 7.84 14.11 1.29
C CYS A 22 8.79 14.54 2.41
N SER A 23 8.65 15.78 2.88
CA SER A 23 9.49 16.36 3.95
C SER A 23 10.99 16.41 3.60
N GLU A 24 11.34 16.69 2.35
CA GLU A 24 12.72 16.66 1.85
C GLU A 24 13.65 17.59 2.63
N ILE A 25 13.17 18.72 3.12
CA ILE A 25 13.95 19.67 3.94
C ILE A 25 14.48 19.06 5.25
N TYR A 26 13.87 17.94 5.71
CA TYR A 26 14.29 17.18 6.88
C TYR A 26 14.96 15.85 6.51
N GLY A 27 15.41 15.68 5.27
CA GLY A 27 16.06 14.45 4.78
C GLY A 27 15.12 13.48 4.06
N GLY A 28 13.85 13.83 3.89
CA GLY A 28 12.86 13.00 3.20
C GLY A 28 12.32 11.84 4.04
N GLN A 29 11.10 11.42 3.73
CA GLN A 29 10.47 10.26 4.34
C GLN A 29 10.43 9.10 3.34
N ARG A 30 10.78 7.89 3.78
CA ARG A 30 10.70 6.70 2.93
C ARG A 30 9.25 6.39 2.57
N ALA A 31 9.04 5.96 1.33
CA ALA A 31 7.74 5.55 0.78
C ALA A 31 6.65 6.64 0.80
N ALA A 32 7.01 7.91 1.00
CA ALA A 32 6.10 9.04 0.92
C ALA A 32 6.63 10.06 -0.10
N TRP A 33 5.74 10.52 -0.98
CA TRP A 33 6.07 11.39 -2.11
C TRP A 33 5.05 12.50 -2.23
N ASP A 34 5.55 13.69 -2.52
CA ASP A 34 4.74 14.85 -2.88
C ASP A 34 4.70 14.99 -4.41
N TYR A 35 3.55 15.41 -4.93
CA TYR A 35 3.42 15.78 -6.32
C TYR A 35 3.74 17.26 -6.48
N GLY A 36 4.74 17.59 -7.31
CA GLY A 36 5.03 18.95 -7.68
C GLY A 36 4.03 19.53 -8.69
N PRO A 37 4.22 20.78 -9.14
CA PRO A 37 3.26 21.46 -10.02
C PRO A 37 2.90 20.68 -11.29
N LEU A 38 3.88 20.11 -11.98
CA LEU A 38 3.62 19.29 -13.18
C LEU A 38 3.02 17.93 -12.81
N GLY A 39 3.42 17.37 -11.68
CA GLY A 39 2.93 16.07 -11.21
C GLY A 39 1.47 16.11 -10.81
N VAL A 40 1.00 17.15 -10.13
CA VAL A 40 -0.39 17.30 -9.74
C VAL A 40 -1.30 17.46 -10.96
N GLU A 41 -0.89 18.25 -11.95
CA GLU A 41 -1.65 18.41 -13.20
C GLU A 41 -1.76 17.09 -13.97
N LEU A 42 -0.66 16.37 -14.11
CA LEU A 42 -0.67 15.03 -14.75
C LEU A 42 -1.58 14.06 -14.00
N LYS A 43 -1.47 14.00 -12.68
CA LYS A 43 -2.31 13.14 -11.84
C LYS A 43 -3.80 13.46 -11.98
N GLU A 44 -4.17 14.73 -11.92
CA GLU A 44 -5.58 15.14 -12.02
C GLU A 44 -6.11 14.93 -13.44
N ASN A 45 -5.31 15.09 -14.49
CA ASN A 45 -5.71 14.76 -15.85
C ASN A 45 -5.98 13.26 -16.01
N ILE A 46 -5.11 12.40 -15.45
CA ILE A 46 -5.32 10.94 -15.48
C ILE A 46 -6.61 10.57 -14.72
N LYS A 47 -6.82 11.10 -13.52
CA LYS A 47 -8.01 10.84 -12.71
C LYS A 47 -9.29 11.29 -13.44
N ARG A 48 -9.28 12.49 -14.03
CA ARG A 48 -10.40 13.04 -14.77
C ARG A 48 -10.76 12.19 -15.98
N GLN A 49 -9.74 11.75 -16.74
CA GLN A 49 -9.96 10.90 -17.91
C GLN A 49 -10.49 9.52 -17.51
N TRP A 50 -9.91 8.93 -16.45
CA TRP A 50 -10.39 7.66 -15.91
C TRP A 50 -11.85 7.76 -15.43
N TRP A 51 -12.16 8.80 -14.65
CA TRP A 51 -13.51 9.03 -14.12
C TRP A 51 -14.52 9.22 -15.23
N ARG A 52 -14.14 9.99 -16.25
CA ARG A 52 -15.01 10.20 -17.42
C ARG A 52 -15.30 8.87 -18.12
N SER A 53 -14.28 8.06 -18.38
CA SER A 53 -14.42 6.79 -19.12
C SER A 53 -15.15 5.72 -18.33
N MET A 54 -14.89 5.63 -17.02
CA MET A 54 -15.31 4.50 -16.19
C MET A 54 -16.59 4.78 -15.39
N VAL A 55 -16.93 6.05 -15.20
CA VAL A 55 -18.09 6.44 -14.38
C VAL A 55 -19.05 7.31 -15.19
N THR A 56 -18.63 8.51 -15.62
CA THR A 56 -19.53 9.52 -16.17
C THR A 56 -20.14 9.10 -17.51
N SER A 57 -19.41 8.36 -18.34
CA SER A 57 -19.86 7.87 -19.64
C SER A 57 -20.63 6.53 -19.59
N ARG A 58 -20.93 6.05 -18.36
CA ARG A 58 -21.59 4.76 -18.15
C ARG A 58 -22.88 4.95 -17.34
N ASP A 59 -23.94 4.27 -17.78
CA ASP A 59 -25.22 4.25 -17.06
C ASP A 59 -25.28 3.21 -15.93
N ASP A 60 -24.39 2.24 -15.99
CA ASP A 60 -24.33 1.10 -15.07
C ASP A 60 -23.28 1.26 -13.94
N VAL A 61 -22.61 2.41 -13.85
CA VAL A 61 -21.61 2.69 -12.81
C VAL A 61 -21.92 4.00 -12.10
N VAL A 62 -21.74 4.02 -10.78
CA VAL A 62 -21.86 5.22 -9.95
C VAL A 62 -20.58 5.45 -9.15
N GLY A 63 -20.31 6.70 -8.79
CA GLY A 63 -19.13 7.06 -8.00
C GLY A 63 -19.46 7.10 -6.51
N VAL A 64 -18.44 6.81 -5.68
CA VAL A 64 -18.45 7.07 -4.25
C VAL A 64 -17.08 7.61 -3.82
N ASP A 65 -17.04 8.39 -2.76
CA ASP A 65 -15.79 8.76 -2.08
C ASP A 65 -15.94 8.48 -0.59
N SER A 66 -15.47 7.30 -0.19
CA SER A 66 -15.53 6.85 1.20
C SER A 66 -14.38 7.44 2.02
N SER A 67 -14.55 7.47 3.35
CA SER A 67 -13.55 7.98 4.28
C SER A 67 -12.21 7.24 4.15
N VAL A 68 -11.13 7.99 4.32
CA VAL A 68 -9.76 7.43 4.43
C VAL A 68 -9.58 6.68 5.74
N ILE A 69 -10.20 7.16 6.82
CA ILE A 69 -10.16 6.55 8.14
C ILE A 69 -11.43 5.71 8.29
N LEU A 70 -11.26 4.43 8.59
CA LEU A 70 -12.34 3.49 8.81
C LEU A 70 -12.23 2.85 10.20
N ALA A 71 -13.38 2.51 10.77
CA ALA A 71 -13.48 1.85 12.05
C ALA A 71 -12.78 0.48 12.04
N ARG A 72 -12.30 0.06 13.20
CA ARG A 72 -11.59 -1.22 13.39
C ARG A 72 -12.42 -2.42 12.92
N GLU A 73 -13.71 -2.40 13.19
CA GLU A 73 -14.64 -3.48 12.86
C GLU A 73 -14.69 -3.79 11.36
N VAL A 74 -14.49 -2.80 10.50
CA VAL A 74 -14.41 -2.98 9.05
C VAL A 74 -13.24 -3.88 8.68
N TRP A 75 -12.08 -3.67 9.32
CA TRP A 75 -10.85 -4.39 9.04
C TRP A 75 -10.80 -5.75 9.73
N GLU A 76 -11.51 -5.90 10.86
CA GLU A 76 -11.74 -7.20 11.48
C GLU A 76 -12.65 -8.06 10.62
N ALA A 77 -13.78 -7.53 10.17
CA ALA A 77 -14.73 -8.24 9.31
C ALA A 77 -14.12 -8.66 7.97
N SER A 78 -13.22 -7.85 7.41
CA SER A 78 -12.50 -8.16 6.16
C SER A 78 -11.27 -9.03 6.35
N GLY A 79 -10.91 -9.39 7.59
CA GLY A 79 -9.75 -10.22 7.92
C GLY A 79 -8.41 -9.48 7.95
N HIS A 80 -8.35 -8.21 7.58
CA HIS A 80 -7.07 -7.46 7.50
C HIS A 80 -6.37 -7.32 8.85
N VAL A 81 -7.09 -7.22 9.94
CA VAL A 81 -6.47 -7.12 11.28
C VAL A 81 -5.67 -8.38 11.62
N ALA A 82 -6.14 -9.54 11.17
CA ALA A 82 -5.54 -10.83 11.48
C ALA A 82 -4.45 -11.26 10.48
N THR A 83 -4.58 -10.89 9.20
CA THR A 83 -3.76 -11.47 8.12
C THR A 83 -2.92 -10.46 7.35
N PHE A 84 -3.14 -9.17 7.55
CA PHE A 84 -2.40 -8.13 6.82
C PHE A 84 -1.09 -7.80 7.53
N THR A 85 -0.23 -8.83 7.66
CA THR A 85 1.06 -8.75 8.31
C THR A 85 2.16 -9.22 7.36
N ASP A 86 3.34 -8.59 7.49
CA ASP A 86 4.54 -9.00 6.78
C ASP A 86 5.53 -9.60 7.79
N PRO A 87 6.06 -10.82 7.57
CA PRO A 87 7.10 -11.39 8.42
C PRO A 87 8.44 -10.68 8.15
N LEU A 88 8.82 -9.75 9.01
CA LEU A 88 10.06 -8.98 8.88
C LEU A 88 11.19 -9.59 9.70
N THR A 89 12.35 -9.73 9.08
CA THR A 89 13.62 -10.08 9.71
C THR A 89 14.66 -9.00 9.49
N GLU A 90 15.61 -8.86 10.40
CA GLU A 90 16.74 -7.94 10.32
C GLU A 90 18.05 -8.71 10.18
N CYS A 91 18.90 -8.29 9.25
CA CYS A 91 20.25 -8.82 9.17
C CYS A 91 21.09 -8.26 10.34
N THR A 92 21.61 -9.14 11.20
CA THR A 92 22.40 -8.76 12.39
C THR A 92 23.74 -8.12 12.05
N SER A 93 24.23 -8.31 10.82
CA SER A 93 25.52 -7.77 10.36
C SER A 93 25.41 -6.37 9.72
N CYS A 94 24.37 -6.10 8.97
CA CYS A 94 24.22 -4.81 8.25
C CYS A 94 22.98 -4.01 8.66
N HIS A 95 22.18 -4.51 9.59
CA HIS A 95 20.96 -3.88 10.12
C HIS A 95 19.91 -3.51 9.06
N LYS A 96 19.97 -4.15 7.90
CA LYS A 96 18.91 -4.02 6.88
C LYS A 96 17.78 -4.98 7.18
N ARG A 97 16.56 -4.50 6.96
CA ARG A 97 15.34 -5.29 7.14
C ARG A 97 14.85 -5.83 5.81
N PHE A 98 14.33 -7.05 5.86
CA PHE A 98 13.84 -7.80 4.73
C PHE A 98 12.55 -8.53 5.11
N ARG A 99 11.71 -8.84 4.13
CA ARG A 99 10.64 -9.80 4.32
C ARG A 99 11.22 -11.20 4.27
N ALA A 100 10.91 -12.00 5.28
CA ALA A 100 11.43 -13.36 5.40
C ALA A 100 10.91 -14.26 4.25
N ASP A 101 9.63 -14.16 3.93
CA ASP A 101 9.00 -14.87 2.82
C ASP A 101 9.66 -14.57 1.46
N HIS A 102 9.94 -13.29 1.16
CA HIS A 102 10.64 -12.92 -0.07
C HIS A 102 12.08 -13.44 -0.14
N LEU A 103 12.76 -13.54 1.00
CA LEU A 103 14.11 -14.13 1.06
C LEU A 103 14.05 -15.62 0.73
N GLU A 104 13.06 -16.34 1.25
CA GLU A 104 12.84 -17.77 1.02
C GLU A 104 12.42 -18.03 -0.43
N GLU A 105 11.48 -17.25 -0.98
CA GLU A 105 11.07 -17.31 -2.39
C GLU A 105 12.25 -17.07 -3.34
N ALA A 106 13.08 -16.07 -3.06
CA ALA A 106 14.26 -15.76 -3.87
C ALA A 106 15.31 -16.89 -3.80
N TYR A 107 15.47 -17.52 -2.64
CA TYR A 107 16.33 -18.69 -2.47
C TYR A 107 15.81 -19.87 -3.29
N GLU A 108 14.51 -20.18 -3.18
CA GLU A 108 13.86 -21.27 -3.92
C GLU A 108 13.96 -21.06 -5.43
N ALA A 109 13.67 -19.84 -5.91
CA ALA A 109 13.81 -19.50 -7.32
C ALA A 109 15.24 -19.73 -7.85
N LYS A 110 16.26 -19.50 -7.02
CA LYS A 110 17.66 -19.68 -7.41
C LYS A 110 18.15 -21.14 -7.34
N HIS A 111 17.67 -21.92 -6.38
CA HIS A 111 18.19 -23.26 -6.09
C HIS A 111 17.23 -24.39 -6.48
N GLY A 112 16.00 -24.07 -6.90
CA GLY A 112 14.97 -25.05 -7.28
C GLY A 112 14.37 -25.83 -6.10
N ARG A 113 14.66 -25.40 -4.86
CA ARG A 113 14.16 -26.01 -3.61
C ARG A 113 14.12 -24.98 -2.49
N PRO A 114 13.21 -25.12 -1.51
CA PRO A 114 13.19 -24.26 -0.34
C PRO A 114 14.43 -24.45 0.53
N PRO A 115 14.82 -23.46 1.34
CA PRO A 115 15.95 -23.58 2.27
C PRO A 115 15.65 -24.62 3.36
N ALA A 116 16.57 -25.57 3.57
CA ALA A 116 16.38 -26.69 4.52
C ALA A 116 16.31 -26.23 5.99
N ASN A 117 17.07 -25.18 6.32
CA ASN A 117 17.15 -24.60 7.67
C ASN A 117 16.60 -23.15 7.69
N GLY A 118 15.61 -22.83 6.83
CA GLY A 118 15.03 -21.50 6.75
C GLY A 118 16.07 -20.40 6.49
N LEU A 119 15.94 -19.27 7.16
CA LEU A 119 16.83 -18.12 6.97
C LEU A 119 18.31 -18.38 7.25
N ALA A 120 18.66 -19.45 7.99
CA ALA A 120 20.05 -19.82 8.27
C ALA A 120 20.82 -20.26 7.00
N ASP A 121 20.13 -20.72 5.97
CA ASP A 121 20.74 -21.10 4.70
C ASP A 121 20.87 -19.94 3.70
N ILE A 122 20.27 -18.81 3.99
CA ILE A 122 20.16 -17.67 3.07
C ILE A 122 21.26 -16.64 3.32
N ASN A 123 21.88 -16.18 2.23
CA ASN A 123 22.81 -15.06 2.28
C ASN A 123 22.06 -13.72 2.27
N CYS A 124 22.49 -12.77 3.10
CA CYS A 124 21.93 -11.44 3.09
C CYS A 124 22.12 -10.78 1.70
N PRO A 125 21.06 -10.32 1.03
CA PRO A 125 21.16 -9.68 -0.29
C PRO A 125 22.01 -8.40 -0.29
N HIS A 126 22.19 -7.78 0.88
CA HIS A 126 22.92 -6.51 0.99
C HIS A 126 24.41 -6.71 1.34
N CYS A 127 24.73 -7.55 2.32
CA CYS A 127 26.11 -7.72 2.80
C CYS A 127 26.73 -9.09 2.52
N GLY A 128 25.97 -10.05 1.98
CA GLY A 128 26.43 -11.39 1.61
C GLY A 128 26.61 -12.36 2.79
N ASN A 129 26.50 -11.93 4.03
CA ASN A 129 26.66 -12.80 5.20
C ASN A 129 25.54 -13.85 5.26
N LYS A 130 25.93 -15.11 5.44
CA LYS A 130 25.02 -16.25 5.52
C LYS A 130 24.40 -16.38 6.90
N GLY A 131 23.09 -16.65 6.97
CA GLY A 131 22.38 -17.00 8.21
C GLY A 131 22.37 -15.90 9.27
N SER A 132 22.62 -14.66 8.87
CA SER A 132 22.74 -13.54 9.80
C SER A 132 21.41 -12.78 9.99
N PHE A 133 20.32 -13.51 10.18
CA PHE A 133 18.99 -12.92 10.32
C PHE A 133 18.41 -13.17 11.71
N THR A 134 17.68 -12.18 12.22
CA THR A 134 16.87 -12.34 13.43
C THR A 134 15.67 -13.23 13.12
N GLU A 135 15.05 -13.76 14.17
CA GLU A 135 13.77 -14.46 14.02
C GLU A 135 12.72 -13.52 13.43
N PRO A 136 11.94 -13.94 12.40
CA PRO A 136 10.92 -13.12 11.78
C PRO A 136 9.87 -12.67 12.79
N LYS A 137 9.50 -11.39 12.74
CA LYS A 137 8.41 -10.83 13.54
C LYS A 137 7.32 -10.32 12.63
N GLU A 138 6.08 -10.65 12.96
CA GLU A 138 4.91 -10.14 12.26
C GLU A 138 4.78 -8.63 12.42
N PHE A 139 4.76 -7.94 11.30
CA PHE A 139 4.59 -6.49 11.25
C PHE A 139 3.28 -6.16 10.55
N SER A 140 2.37 -5.51 11.26
CA SER A 140 1.09 -5.09 10.67
C SER A 140 1.31 -4.02 9.59
N GLY A 141 0.82 -4.28 8.39
CA GLY A 141 0.79 -3.31 7.29
C GLY A 141 -0.30 -2.24 7.42
N LEU A 142 -1.21 -2.38 8.41
CA LEU A 142 -2.25 -1.39 8.67
C LEU A 142 -1.70 -0.20 9.46
N LEU A 143 -1.83 1.00 8.91
CA LEU A 143 -1.50 2.24 9.63
C LEU A 143 -2.62 2.58 10.62
N LYS A 144 -2.27 2.59 11.92
CA LYS A 144 -3.19 2.91 13.02
C LYS A 144 -3.21 4.41 13.30
N THR A 145 -4.37 4.91 13.71
CA THR A 145 -4.53 6.22 14.33
C THR A 145 -5.49 6.10 15.53
N THR A 146 -5.55 7.12 16.35
CA THR A 146 -6.49 7.18 17.47
C THR A 146 -7.45 8.34 17.24
N LEU A 147 -8.74 8.06 17.35
CA LEU A 147 -9.80 9.06 17.31
C LEU A 147 -10.31 9.31 18.74
N GLY A 148 -10.42 10.58 19.11
CA GLY A 148 -10.87 10.98 20.44
C GLY A 148 -9.73 11.27 21.42
N VAL A 149 -10.09 11.48 22.68
CA VAL A 149 -9.18 11.94 23.74
C VAL A 149 -8.50 10.76 24.45
N THR A 150 -9.13 9.60 24.46
CA THR A 150 -8.63 8.39 25.12
C THR A 150 -7.85 7.53 24.12
N GLN A 151 -6.64 7.10 24.54
CA GLN A 151 -5.79 6.22 23.74
C GLN A 151 -6.07 4.72 24.03
N ASP A 152 -7.34 4.39 24.21
CA ASP A 152 -7.78 3.02 24.43
C ASP A 152 -8.13 2.31 23.10
N VAL A 153 -8.47 1.04 23.22
CA VAL A 153 -8.83 0.19 22.06
C VAL A 153 -10.08 0.72 21.36
N SER A 154 -10.99 1.40 22.08
CA SER A 154 -12.22 1.94 21.52
C SER A 154 -12.00 3.12 20.57
N GLY A 155 -10.90 3.87 20.77
CA GLY A 155 -10.49 4.97 19.91
C GLY A 155 -9.64 4.54 18.70
N THR A 156 -9.32 3.26 18.57
CA THR A 156 -8.46 2.79 17.48
C THR A 156 -9.20 2.84 16.14
N ALA A 157 -8.61 3.52 15.17
CA ALA A 157 -9.04 3.52 13.79
C ALA A 157 -7.85 3.25 12.86
N TYR A 158 -8.12 2.93 11.61
CA TYR A 158 -7.09 2.61 10.64
C TYR A 158 -7.24 3.46 9.38
N LEU A 159 -6.09 3.85 8.82
CA LEU A 159 -6.05 4.39 7.47
C LEU A 159 -6.18 3.22 6.49
N ARG A 160 -7.04 3.38 5.50
CA ARG A 160 -7.32 2.31 4.53
C ARG A 160 -6.10 1.91 3.73
N PRO A 161 -5.73 0.61 3.66
CA PRO A 161 -4.70 0.10 2.76
C PRO A 161 -5.20 -0.04 1.32
N GLU A 162 -6.52 -0.10 1.13
CA GLU A 162 -7.21 -0.21 -0.16
C GLU A 162 -8.61 0.43 -0.09
N THR A 163 -9.27 0.57 -1.23
CA THR A 163 -10.56 1.26 -1.31
C THR A 163 -11.77 0.33 -1.32
N ALA A 164 -11.57 -0.99 -1.40
CA ALA A 164 -12.64 -1.96 -1.59
C ALA A 164 -13.64 -1.98 -0.44
N GLN A 165 -13.18 -1.97 0.82
CA GLN A 165 -14.05 -2.05 1.99
C GLN A 165 -14.98 -0.85 2.10
N GLY A 166 -14.50 0.35 1.77
CA GLY A 166 -15.33 1.54 1.71
C GLY A 166 -16.48 1.42 0.69
N ILE A 167 -16.26 0.72 -0.41
CA ILE A 167 -17.31 0.41 -1.41
C ILE A 167 -18.30 -0.60 -0.82
N PHE A 168 -17.82 -1.69 -0.23
CA PHE A 168 -18.68 -2.75 0.31
C PHE A 168 -19.59 -2.29 1.43
N ILE A 169 -19.04 -1.56 2.42
CA ILE A 169 -19.86 -1.07 3.54
C ILE A 169 -20.90 -0.03 3.12
N ASN A 170 -20.66 0.70 2.04
CA ASN A 170 -21.60 1.68 1.51
C ASN A 170 -22.52 1.14 0.42
N PHE A 171 -22.41 -0.14 0.05
CA PHE A 171 -23.15 -0.71 -1.09
C PHE A 171 -24.66 -0.49 -0.99
N ALA A 172 -25.29 -0.85 0.13
CA ALA A 172 -26.73 -0.72 0.32
C ALA A 172 -27.20 0.75 0.25
N THR A 173 -26.45 1.65 0.89
CA THR A 173 -26.74 3.09 0.87
C THR A 173 -26.61 3.66 -0.54
N VAL A 174 -25.54 3.29 -1.26
CA VAL A 174 -25.33 3.75 -2.65
C VAL A 174 -26.42 3.20 -3.57
N GLN A 175 -26.77 1.92 -3.45
CA GLN A 175 -27.85 1.32 -4.22
C GLN A 175 -29.18 2.07 -4.02
N GLN A 176 -29.54 2.32 -2.76
CA GLN A 176 -30.78 2.98 -2.40
C GLN A 176 -30.82 4.44 -2.90
N THR A 177 -29.76 5.19 -2.65
CA THR A 177 -29.70 6.63 -2.98
C THR A 177 -29.58 6.88 -4.49
N SER A 178 -28.86 6.01 -5.22
CA SER A 178 -28.74 6.09 -6.67
C SER A 178 -29.91 5.41 -7.42
N ARG A 179 -30.81 4.72 -6.69
CA ARG A 179 -31.95 3.96 -7.27
C ARG A 179 -31.52 2.92 -8.31
N LYS A 180 -30.30 2.39 -8.18
CA LYS A 180 -29.78 1.37 -9.10
C LYS A 180 -30.26 -0.03 -8.72
N LYS A 181 -30.44 -0.86 -9.73
CA LYS A 181 -30.72 -2.29 -9.58
C LYS A 181 -29.49 -3.09 -9.97
N PRO A 182 -29.13 -4.14 -9.24
CA PRO A 182 -28.05 -5.04 -9.67
C PRO A 182 -28.35 -5.70 -11.04
N PRO A 183 -27.36 -5.91 -11.90
CA PRO A 183 -25.94 -5.56 -11.68
C PRO A 183 -25.65 -4.09 -11.96
N PHE A 184 -24.85 -3.45 -11.08
CA PHE A 184 -24.28 -2.12 -11.32
C PHE A 184 -22.89 -2.03 -10.68
N GLY A 185 -22.05 -1.11 -11.16
CA GLY A 185 -20.71 -0.88 -10.65
C GLY A 185 -20.66 0.31 -9.68
N ILE A 186 -19.75 0.23 -8.70
CA ILE A 186 -19.37 1.36 -7.84
C ILE A 186 -17.89 1.62 -8.03
N ALA A 187 -17.54 2.87 -8.30
CA ALA A 187 -16.17 3.28 -8.55
C ALA A 187 -15.70 4.32 -7.54
N GLN A 188 -14.40 4.28 -7.22
CA GLN A 188 -13.76 5.22 -6.32
C GLN A 188 -12.33 5.50 -6.75
N THR A 189 -11.87 6.73 -6.54
CA THR A 189 -10.46 7.08 -6.56
C THR A 189 -10.07 7.65 -5.19
N GLY A 190 -8.91 7.28 -4.68
CA GLY A 190 -8.48 7.79 -3.37
C GLY A 190 -7.10 7.30 -2.98
N LYS A 191 -6.53 7.93 -1.95
CA LYS A 191 -5.27 7.48 -1.35
C LYS A 191 -5.47 6.19 -0.58
N SER A 192 -4.49 5.30 -0.66
CA SER A 192 -4.35 4.10 0.15
C SER A 192 -3.00 4.13 0.85
N PHE A 193 -2.90 3.49 2.00
CA PHE A 193 -1.76 3.60 2.91
C PHE A 193 -1.26 2.20 3.28
N ARG A 194 0.00 1.93 2.93
CA ARG A 194 0.64 0.65 3.22
C ARG A 194 2.11 0.82 3.58
#